data_130cf972ca576733f356e51fc1c4d4a3
#
_entry.id   130cf972ca576733f356e51fc1c4d4a3
#
_cell.length_a   1.000
_cell.length_b   1.000
_cell.length_c   1.000
_cell.angle_alpha   90.00
_cell.angle_beta   90.00
_cell.angle_gamma   90.00
#
_symmetry.space_group_name_H-M   'P 1'
#
loop_
_entity.id
_entity.type
_entity.pdbx_description
1 polymer ?
#
loop_
_entity_poly.entity_id
_entity_poly.type
_entity_poly.pdbx_seq_one_letter_code
_entity_poly.pdbx_strand_id
1 'polypeptide(L)'
;MKIISLFFVVCALFVNSAISKDYEYKQYLQDNNIKPLIKSYEENSVDIIEFSSFSCSHCAAFHNETLQELKESDVYKNINFYLIDFPLNQAAFYATIVANCNEGIRSSYVDSVYENYDVWTKASSGEEIIELLNSYGLQHGLGDEELQSCLKDENSHNELLYLQVDAQNIFVVESTPTFLINGEKVQGNRPASEFIKIINKKLNN
;
A
#
# COMPACT_ATOMS: atom_id res chain seq x y z
N MET A 1 -32.55 36.10 -28.84
CA MET A 1 -32.31 34.69 -29.20
C MET A 1 -30.83 34.46 -29.16
N LYS A 2 -30.25 34.11 -27.99
CA LYS A 2 -28.85 33.63 -27.77
C LYS A 2 -28.61 33.48 -26.26
N ILE A 3 -29.26 32.52 -25.62
CA ILE A 3 -28.93 32.06 -24.26
C ILE A 3 -29.24 30.56 -24.21
N ILE A 4 -28.46 29.74 -24.94
CA ILE A 4 -28.47 28.26 -24.79
C ILE A 4 -27.06 27.78 -25.20
N SER A 5 -26.03 28.13 -24.49
CA SER A 5 -24.71 27.52 -24.76
C SER A 5 -23.76 27.46 -23.55
N LEU A 6 -24.21 27.83 -22.34
CA LEU A 6 -23.29 27.91 -21.20
C LEU A 6 -23.47 26.77 -20.17
N PHE A 7 -24.51 25.95 -20.29
CA PHE A 7 -24.78 24.90 -19.29
C PHE A 7 -24.16 23.54 -19.62
N PHE A 8 -23.75 23.31 -20.87
CA PHE A 8 -23.14 22.01 -21.25
C PHE A 8 -21.64 21.91 -20.98
N VAL A 9 -20.92 23.02 -20.83
CA VAL A 9 -19.46 23.01 -20.64
C VAL A 9 -19.05 22.68 -19.19
N VAL A 10 -19.90 23.04 -18.21
CA VAL A 10 -19.55 22.82 -16.79
C VAL A 10 -19.72 21.35 -16.37
N CYS A 11 -20.66 20.61 -16.96
CA CYS A 11 -20.85 19.21 -16.62
C CYS A 11 -19.76 18.30 -17.19
N ALA A 12 -19.16 18.65 -18.34
CA ALA A 12 -18.09 17.88 -18.97
C ALA A 12 -16.74 17.97 -18.20
N LEU A 13 -16.50 19.10 -17.50
CA LEU A 13 -15.25 19.29 -16.73
C LEU A 13 -15.20 18.47 -15.43
N PHE A 14 -16.35 18.22 -14.80
CA PHE A 14 -16.41 17.40 -13.57
C PHE A 14 -16.30 15.88 -13.85
N VAL A 15 -16.85 15.42 -14.97
CA VAL A 15 -16.75 14.01 -15.38
C VAL A 15 -15.31 13.67 -15.77
N ASN A 16 -14.60 14.57 -16.46
CA ASN A 16 -13.20 14.37 -16.83
C ASN A 16 -12.25 14.27 -15.62
N SER A 17 -12.51 14.99 -14.52
CA SER A 17 -11.61 14.96 -13.35
C SER A 17 -11.74 13.67 -12.52
N ALA A 18 -12.92 13.02 -12.49
CA ALA A 18 -13.10 11.75 -11.81
C ALA A 18 -12.50 10.58 -12.63
N ILE A 19 -12.76 10.57 -13.94
CA ILE A 19 -12.20 9.56 -14.86
C ILE A 19 -10.66 9.65 -14.91
N SER A 20 -10.06 10.84 -14.80
CA SER A 20 -8.60 11.00 -14.81
C SER A 20 -7.93 10.44 -13.57
N LYS A 21 -8.55 10.55 -12.38
CA LYS A 21 -7.97 10.04 -11.12
C LYS A 21 -8.01 8.52 -11.02
N ASP A 22 -9.12 7.90 -11.44
CA ASP A 22 -9.23 6.44 -11.47
C ASP A 22 -8.28 5.82 -12.50
N TYR A 23 -8.09 6.48 -13.64
CA TYR A 23 -7.13 6.07 -14.66
C TYR A 23 -5.68 6.20 -14.16
N GLU A 24 -5.35 7.26 -13.43
CA GLU A 24 -4.01 7.57 -12.96
C GLU A 24 -3.46 6.47 -12.02
N TYR A 25 -4.21 6.02 -11.01
CA TYR A 25 -3.71 4.99 -10.09
C TYR A 25 -3.64 3.59 -10.75
N LYS A 26 -4.60 3.25 -11.61
CA LYS A 26 -4.58 1.97 -12.34
C LYS A 26 -3.40 1.88 -13.29
N GLN A 27 -3.14 2.97 -14.01
CA GLN A 27 -1.97 3.06 -14.88
C GLN A 27 -0.68 2.95 -14.09
N TYR A 28 -0.59 3.63 -12.93
CA TYR A 28 0.57 3.55 -12.05
C TYR A 28 0.82 2.11 -11.55
N LEU A 29 -0.21 1.38 -11.11
CA LEU A 29 -0.08 -0.02 -10.70
C LEU A 29 0.40 -0.91 -11.86
N GLN A 30 -0.11 -0.66 -13.06
CA GLN A 30 0.24 -1.43 -14.26
C GLN A 30 1.66 -1.14 -14.72
N ASP A 31 2.06 0.13 -14.84
CA ASP A 31 3.37 0.55 -15.32
C ASP A 31 4.50 0.07 -14.40
N ASN A 32 4.23 -0.02 -13.10
CA ASN A 32 5.17 -0.49 -12.09
C ASN A 32 4.99 -1.98 -11.74
N ASN A 33 4.14 -2.72 -12.46
CA ASN A 33 3.86 -4.14 -12.23
C ASN A 33 3.51 -4.47 -10.76
N ILE A 34 2.80 -3.56 -10.08
CA ILE A 34 2.43 -3.72 -8.67
C ILE A 34 1.26 -4.69 -8.56
N LYS A 35 1.45 -5.76 -7.81
CA LYS A 35 0.45 -6.80 -7.58
C LYS A 35 -0.23 -6.63 -6.23
N PRO A 36 -1.50 -7.00 -6.10
CA PRO A 36 -2.18 -6.93 -4.83
C PRO A 36 -1.65 -8.00 -3.86
N LEU A 37 -1.48 -7.62 -2.58
CA LEU A 37 -1.23 -8.56 -1.48
C LEU A 37 -2.47 -9.42 -1.17
N ILE A 38 -3.67 -8.82 -1.34
CA ILE A 38 -4.96 -9.48 -1.22
C ILE A 38 -5.70 -9.25 -2.53
N LYS A 39 -6.14 -10.33 -3.17
CA LYS A 39 -6.82 -10.27 -4.46
C LYS A 39 -8.26 -10.74 -4.33
N SER A 40 -9.19 -9.90 -4.76
CA SER A 40 -10.60 -10.26 -4.93
C SER A 40 -10.77 -11.26 -6.08
N TYR A 41 -11.74 -12.15 -5.95
CA TYR A 41 -12.22 -13.03 -7.02
C TYR A 41 -13.60 -12.60 -7.54
N GLU A 42 -14.15 -11.51 -6.99
CA GLU A 42 -15.44 -10.96 -7.40
C GLU A 42 -15.25 -10.02 -8.59
N GLU A 43 -16.19 -10.04 -9.55
CA GLU A 43 -16.15 -9.14 -10.72
C GLU A 43 -16.26 -7.67 -10.30
N ASN A 44 -17.10 -7.38 -9.29
CA ASN A 44 -17.25 -6.06 -8.70
C ASN A 44 -16.33 -5.93 -7.50
N SER A 45 -15.16 -5.35 -7.69
CA SER A 45 -14.14 -5.19 -6.66
C SER A 45 -13.71 -3.74 -6.50
N VAL A 46 -13.16 -3.43 -5.32
CA VAL A 46 -12.63 -2.12 -4.95
C VAL A 46 -11.13 -2.25 -4.71
N ASP A 47 -10.35 -1.42 -5.38
CA ASP A 47 -8.91 -1.32 -5.18
C ASP A 47 -8.62 -0.41 -3.98
N ILE A 48 -7.92 -0.93 -2.99
CA ILE A 48 -7.36 -0.19 -1.86
C ILE A 48 -5.85 -0.21 -2.00
N ILE A 49 -5.25 0.94 -2.21
CA ILE A 49 -3.81 1.12 -2.25
C ILE A 49 -3.39 1.80 -0.96
N GLU A 50 -2.53 1.17 -0.19
CA GLU A 50 -1.90 1.76 0.98
C GLU A 50 -0.47 2.18 0.64
N PHE A 51 -0.15 3.44 0.88
CA PHE A 51 1.23 3.93 0.97
C PHE A 51 1.68 3.81 2.41
N SER A 52 2.61 2.91 2.66
CA SER A 52 2.92 2.41 4.00
C SER A 52 4.40 2.40 4.32
N SER A 53 4.74 2.59 5.57
CA SER A 53 6.10 2.42 6.07
C SER A 53 6.14 1.41 7.21
N PHE A 54 7.06 0.47 7.14
CA PHE A 54 7.23 -0.52 8.20
C PHE A 54 7.55 0.11 9.57
N SER A 55 8.20 1.28 9.61
CA SER A 55 8.49 1.98 10.87
C SER A 55 7.37 2.91 11.36
N CYS A 56 6.25 2.96 10.67
CA CYS A 56 5.12 3.80 11.04
C CYS A 56 4.17 3.09 12.01
N SER A 57 4.02 3.59 13.23
CA SER A 57 3.12 3.01 14.23
C SER A 57 1.65 3.00 13.81
N HIS A 58 1.20 4.01 13.05
CA HIS A 58 -0.17 4.06 12.53
C HIS A 58 -0.40 3.04 11.40
N CYS A 59 0.64 2.69 10.63
CA CYS A 59 0.58 1.60 9.65
C CYS A 59 0.49 0.24 10.38
N ALA A 60 1.32 0.03 11.41
CA ALA A 60 1.24 -1.16 12.24
C ALA A 60 -0.15 -1.33 12.87
N ALA A 61 -0.72 -0.26 13.44
CA ALA A 61 -2.08 -0.28 13.98
C ALA A 61 -3.14 -0.60 12.90
N PHE A 62 -2.99 -0.07 11.68
CA PHE A 62 -3.88 -0.43 10.57
C PHE A 62 -3.81 -1.93 10.26
N HIS A 63 -2.61 -2.48 10.09
CA HIS A 63 -2.43 -3.89 9.76
C HIS A 63 -2.89 -4.85 10.87
N ASN A 64 -2.59 -4.50 12.14
CA ASN A 64 -2.86 -5.37 13.28
C ASN A 64 -4.30 -5.29 13.80
N GLU A 65 -5.02 -4.20 13.53
CA GLU A 65 -6.35 -3.94 14.05
C GLU A 65 -7.36 -3.74 12.90
N THR A 66 -7.27 -2.60 12.20
CA THR A 66 -8.27 -2.19 11.20
C THR A 66 -8.39 -3.17 10.03
N LEU A 67 -7.25 -3.64 9.50
CA LEU A 67 -7.26 -4.62 8.39
C LEU A 67 -7.80 -5.98 8.86
N GLN A 68 -7.56 -6.38 10.11
CA GLN A 68 -8.14 -7.63 10.64
C GLN A 68 -9.67 -7.52 10.75
N GLU A 69 -10.20 -6.39 11.25
CA GLU A 69 -11.65 -6.15 11.26
C GLU A 69 -12.24 -6.11 9.83
N LEU A 70 -11.50 -5.55 8.87
CA LEU A 70 -11.92 -5.59 7.46
C LEU A 70 -11.96 -7.02 6.91
N LYS A 71 -10.99 -7.86 7.26
CA LYS A 71 -10.97 -9.29 6.86
C LYS A 71 -12.18 -10.07 7.38
N GLU A 72 -12.75 -9.67 8.50
CA GLU A 72 -13.95 -10.29 9.08
C GLU A 72 -15.27 -9.73 8.49
N SER A 73 -15.21 -8.68 7.69
CA SER A 73 -16.39 -8.01 7.13
C SER A 73 -16.87 -8.63 5.81
N ASP A 74 -18.16 -8.43 5.50
CA ASP A 74 -18.78 -8.91 4.25
C ASP A 74 -18.15 -8.28 2.98
N VAL A 75 -17.55 -7.07 3.11
CA VAL A 75 -16.93 -6.37 1.98
C VAL A 75 -15.55 -6.94 1.61
N TYR A 76 -14.93 -7.73 2.48
CA TYR A 76 -13.56 -8.22 2.29
C TYR A 76 -13.37 -9.00 0.97
N LYS A 77 -14.33 -9.82 0.60
CA LYS A 77 -14.29 -10.59 -0.65
C LYS A 77 -14.20 -9.73 -1.90
N ASN A 78 -14.61 -8.45 -1.80
CA ASN A 78 -14.59 -7.49 -2.91
C ASN A 78 -13.35 -6.59 -2.91
N ILE A 79 -12.36 -6.82 -2.05
CA ILE A 79 -11.18 -5.95 -1.91
C ILE A 79 -10.00 -6.52 -2.69
N ASN A 80 -9.39 -5.69 -3.56
CA ASN A 80 -7.99 -5.85 -3.96
C ASN A 80 -7.16 -4.90 -3.09
N PHE A 81 -6.25 -5.43 -2.28
CA PHE A 81 -5.40 -4.63 -1.41
C PHE A 81 -3.97 -4.61 -1.92
N TYR A 82 -3.46 -3.41 -2.20
CA TYR A 82 -2.10 -3.15 -2.66
C TYR A 82 -1.32 -2.41 -1.59
N LEU A 83 -0.08 -2.82 -1.36
CA LEU A 83 0.86 -2.13 -0.48
C LEU A 83 1.97 -1.51 -1.33
N ILE A 84 2.13 -0.20 -1.24
CA ILE A 84 3.23 0.55 -1.84
C ILE A 84 4.14 1.03 -0.71
N ASP A 85 5.39 0.60 -0.78
CA ASP A 85 6.38 0.93 0.22
C ASP A 85 6.72 2.42 0.19
N PHE A 86 6.67 3.04 1.37
CA PHE A 86 6.98 4.46 1.58
C PHE A 86 7.88 4.59 2.82
N PRO A 87 9.14 4.11 2.76
CA PRO A 87 10.03 4.04 3.92
C PRO A 87 10.35 5.41 4.49
N LEU A 88 10.11 5.60 5.80
CA LEU A 88 10.33 6.86 6.50
C LEU A 88 11.75 6.98 7.10
N ASN A 89 12.48 5.87 7.19
CA ASN A 89 13.84 5.82 7.71
C ASN A 89 14.60 4.61 7.17
N GLN A 90 15.88 4.52 7.52
CA GLN A 90 16.78 3.46 7.03
C GLN A 90 16.32 2.04 7.42
N ALA A 91 15.81 1.85 8.65
CA ALA A 91 15.31 0.54 9.09
C ALA A 91 14.06 0.10 8.30
N ALA A 92 13.12 1.05 8.05
CA ALA A 92 11.98 0.79 7.19
C ALA A 92 12.40 0.48 5.75
N PHE A 93 13.40 1.19 5.23
CA PHE A 93 13.92 0.91 3.89
C PHE A 93 14.56 -0.47 3.81
N TYR A 94 15.31 -0.87 4.84
CA TYR A 94 15.86 -2.24 4.94
C TYR A 94 14.74 -3.29 4.93
N ALA A 95 13.70 -3.10 5.75
CA ALA A 95 12.52 -3.99 5.75
C ALA A 95 11.83 -4.04 4.38
N THR A 96 11.74 -2.89 3.69
CA THR A 96 11.22 -2.80 2.31
C THR A 96 12.04 -3.66 1.34
N ILE A 97 13.38 -3.60 1.41
CA ILE A 97 14.25 -4.44 0.58
C ILE A 97 13.94 -5.92 0.83
N VAL A 98 13.93 -6.37 2.09
CA VAL A 98 13.65 -7.77 2.42
C VAL A 98 12.26 -8.20 1.97
N ALA A 99 11.24 -7.35 2.13
CA ALA A 99 9.88 -7.61 1.67
C ALA A 99 9.77 -7.83 0.16
N ASN A 100 10.67 -7.22 -0.62
CA ASN A 100 10.67 -7.28 -2.08
C ASN A 100 11.69 -8.26 -2.67
N CYS A 101 12.45 -8.98 -1.84
CA CYS A 101 13.40 -10.00 -2.29
C CYS A 101 12.73 -11.16 -3.03
N ASN A 102 11.54 -11.55 -2.59
CA ASN A 102 10.78 -12.65 -3.17
C ASN A 102 9.28 -12.37 -3.07
N GLU A 103 8.61 -12.29 -4.23
CA GLU A 103 7.18 -12.03 -4.29
C GLU A 103 6.35 -13.06 -3.50
N GLY A 104 6.79 -14.31 -3.47
CA GLY A 104 6.09 -15.41 -2.81
C GLY A 104 6.01 -15.27 -1.29
N ILE A 105 6.95 -14.56 -0.67
CA ILE A 105 6.94 -14.33 0.79
C ILE A 105 6.40 -12.96 1.19
N ARG A 106 6.21 -12.04 0.23
CA ARG A 106 5.94 -10.63 0.54
C ARG A 106 4.77 -10.44 1.50
N SER A 107 3.65 -11.10 1.26
CA SER A 107 2.45 -10.94 2.11
C SER A 107 2.72 -11.42 3.55
N SER A 108 3.27 -12.60 3.73
CA SER A 108 3.56 -13.16 5.05
C SER A 108 4.68 -12.40 5.78
N TYR A 109 5.66 -11.89 5.04
CA TYR A 109 6.69 -11.02 5.61
C TYR A 109 6.11 -9.70 6.13
N VAL A 110 5.27 -9.04 5.33
CA VAL A 110 4.55 -7.81 5.73
C VAL A 110 3.76 -8.03 7.02
N ASP A 111 2.98 -9.12 7.09
CA ASP A 111 2.23 -9.48 8.29
C ASP A 111 3.17 -9.63 9.50
N SER A 112 4.26 -10.41 9.38
CA SER A 112 5.22 -10.62 10.47
C SER A 112 5.91 -9.34 10.94
N VAL A 113 6.29 -8.45 10.03
CA VAL A 113 6.97 -7.19 10.41
C VAL A 113 6.02 -6.29 11.19
N TYR A 114 4.73 -6.21 10.80
CA TYR A 114 3.76 -5.41 11.54
C TYR A 114 3.30 -6.08 12.84
N GLU A 115 3.09 -7.38 12.87
CA GLU A 115 2.78 -8.12 14.10
C GLU A 115 3.87 -7.94 15.16
N ASN A 116 5.13 -7.94 14.74
CA ASN A 116 6.27 -7.78 15.62
C ASN A 116 6.80 -6.35 15.68
N TYR A 117 5.99 -5.35 15.32
CA TYR A 117 6.39 -3.95 15.25
C TYR A 117 7.12 -3.47 16.50
N ASP A 118 6.56 -3.74 17.69
CA ASP A 118 7.14 -3.32 18.97
C ASP A 118 8.43 -4.07 19.32
N VAL A 119 8.66 -5.24 18.76
CA VAL A 119 9.87 -6.04 19.01
C VAL A 119 11.05 -5.42 18.25
N TRP A 120 10.94 -5.33 16.92
CA TRP A 120 12.05 -4.88 16.11
C TRP A 120 12.31 -3.36 16.19
N THR A 121 11.25 -2.54 16.36
CA THR A 121 11.43 -1.07 16.50
C THR A 121 12.02 -0.65 17.84
N LYS A 122 11.95 -1.49 18.88
CA LYS A 122 12.51 -1.25 20.22
C LYS A 122 13.80 -2.04 20.45
N ALA A 123 14.35 -2.70 19.44
CA ALA A 123 15.62 -3.41 19.53
C ALA A 123 16.76 -2.46 19.94
N SER A 124 17.76 -3.00 20.64
CA SER A 124 18.79 -2.23 21.34
C SER A 124 19.87 -1.67 20.40
N SER A 125 20.00 -2.21 19.20
CA SER A 125 20.99 -1.81 18.20
C SER A 125 20.48 -1.96 16.76
N GLY A 126 21.16 -1.30 15.84
CA GLY A 126 20.88 -1.47 14.40
C GLY A 126 21.13 -2.89 13.90
N GLU A 127 22.14 -3.58 14.44
CA GLU A 127 22.43 -4.97 14.12
C GLU A 127 21.27 -5.88 14.54
N GLU A 128 20.74 -5.70 15.73
CA GLU A 128 19.59 -6.48 16.23
C GLU A 128 18.34 -6.24 15.38
N ILE A 129 18.09 -5.00 14.93
CA ILE A 129 17.01 -4.69 13.99
C ILE A 129 17.17 -5.49 12.70
N ILE A 130 18.37 -5.48 12.11
CA ILE A 130 18.68 -6.20 10.87
C ILE A 130 18.49 -7.71 11.06
N GLU A 131 18.98 -8.28 12.17
CA GLU A 131 18.85 -9.71 12.48
C GLU A 131 17.37 -10.11 12.60
N LEU A 132 16.54 -9.31 13.28
CA LEU A 132 15.11 -9.56 13.42
C LEU A 132 14.40 -9.50 12.07
N LEU A 133 14.62 -8.45 11.28
CA LEU A 133 14.00 -8.27 9.96
C LEU A 133 14.40 -9.40 9.00
N ASN A 134 15.68 -9.84 9.00
CA ASN A 134 16.13 -10.99 8.23
C ASN A 134 15.44 -12.27 8.69
N SER A 135 15.34 -12.48 10.01
CA SER A 135 14.74 -13.69 10.57
C SER A 135 13.29 -13.88 10.12
N TYR A 136 12.51 -12.81 10.00
CA TYR A 136 11.15 -12.87 9.48
C TYR A 136 11.12 -13.32 8.01
N GLY A 137 12.04 -12.84 7.16
CA GLY A 137 12.16 -13.31 5.78
C GLY A 137 12.49 -14.80 5.70
N LEU A 138 13.50 -15.24 6.46
CA LEU A 138 13.95 -16.65 6.52
C LEU A 138 12.84 -17.58 7.02
N GLN A 139 12.05 -17.15 8.03
CA GLN A 139 10.90 -17.93 8.55
C GLN A 139 9.82 -18.18 7.50
N HIS A 140 9.69 -17.28 6.52
CA HIS A 140 8.73 -17.40 5.42
C HIS A 140 9.32 -18.03 4.14
N GLY A 141 10.55 -18.54 4.22
CA GLY A 141 11.15 -19.33 3.14
C GLY A 141 12.07 -18.56 2.20
N LEU A 142 12.45 -17.31 2.55
CA LEU A 142 13.52 -16.62 1.86
C LEU A 142 14.83 -17.37 2.10
N GLY A 143 15.56 -17.73 1.04
CA GLY A 143 16.86 -18.39 1.18
C GLY A 143 17.96 -17.42 1.59
N ASP A 144 18.96 -17.90 2.34
CA ASP A 144 20.12 -17.07 2.75
C ASP A 144 20.85 -16.45 1.55
N GLU A 145 21.09 -17.22 0.50
CA GLU A 145 21.78 -16.74 -0.72
C GLU A 145 20.92 -15.71 -1.46
N GLU A 146 19.61 -15.93 -1.52
CA GLU A 146 18.64 -15.02 -2.13
C GLU A 146 18.59 -13.69 -1.36
N LEU A 147 18.52 -13.74 -0.03
CA LEU A 147 18.59 -12.56 0.83
C LEU A 147 19.88 -11.78 0.59
N GLN A 148 21.06 -12.47 0.59
CA GLN A 148 22.35 -11.82 0.38
C GLN A 148 22.49 -11.21 -1.03
N SER A 149 21.89 -11.83 -2.05
CA SER A 149 21.84 -11.29 -3.41
C SER A 149 20.98 -10.02 -3.48
N CYS A 150 19.80 -10.10 -2.90
CA CYS A 150 18.83 -9.00 -2.83
C CYS A 150 19.40 -7.77 -2.11
N LEU A 151 20.06 -7.97 -0.97
CA LEU A 151 20.69 -6.89 -0.18
C LEU A 151 21.84 -6.18 -0.93
N LYS A 152 22.35 -6.75 -2.01
CA LYS A 152 23.40 -6.16 -2.85
C LYS A 152 22.90 -5.57 -4.16
N ASP A 153 21.61 -5.74 -4.48
CA ASP A 153 21.02 -5.27 -5.73
C ASP A 153 20.62 -3.79 -5.64
N GLU A 154 21.60 -2.92 -5.86
CA GLU A 154 21.39 -1.46 -5.85
C GLU A 154 20.37 -0.99 -6.89
N ASN A 155 20.17 -1.72 -8.00
CA ASN A 155 19.16 -1.34 -9.01
C ASN A 155 17.75 -1.51 -8.45
N SER A 156 17.46 -2.68 -7.86
CA SER A 156 16.18 -2.91 -7.19
C SER A 156 15.94 -1.93 -6.03
N HIS A 157 16.99 -1.57 -5.27
CA HIS A 157 16.88 -0.56 -4.22
C HIS A 157 16.50 0.82 -4.77
N ASN A 158 17.08 1.22 -5.89
CA ASN A 158 16.74 2.49 -6.54
C ASN A 158 15.31 2.48 -7.08
N GLU A 159 14.84 1.37 -7.66
CA GLU A 159 13.45 1.23 -8.11
C GLU A 159 12.46 1.43 -6.95
N LEU A 160 12.71 0.85 -5.77
CA LEU A 160 11.88 1.06 -4.58
C LEU A 160 11.83 2.53 -4.16
N LEU A 161 12.96 3.24 -4.23
CA LEU A 161 13.00 4.69 -3.92
C LEU A 161 12.28 5.52 -4.99
N TYR A 162 12.35 5.14 -6.26
CA TYR A 162 11.57 5.80 -7.31
C TYR A 162 10.07 5.67 -7.10
N LEU A 163 9.58 4.49 -6.69
CA LEU A 163 8.16 4.31 -6.35
C LEU A 163 7.70 5.26 -5.24
N GLN A 164 8.55 5.50 -4.23
CA GLN A 164 8.25 6.47 -3.17
C GLN A 164 8.19 7.90 -3.71
N VAL A 165 9.14 8.30 -4.56
CA VAL A 165 9.18 9.63 -5.17
C VAL A 165 7.96 9.84 -6.07
N ASP A 166 7.59 8.84 -6.86
CA ASP A 166 6.41 8.89 -7.71
C ASP A 166 5.13 8.99 -6.87
N ALA A 167 5.02 8.24 -5.77
CA ALA A 167 3.89 8.35 -4.86
C ALA A 167 3.73 9.78 -4.29
N GLN A 168 4.83 10.43 -3.94
CA GLN A 168 4.81 11.83 -3.50
C GLN A 168 4.36 12.79 -4.60
N ASN A 169 4.86 12.62 -5.81
CA ASN A 169 4.63 13.55 -6.91
C ASN A 169 3.24 13.36 -7.56
N ILE A 170 2.83 12.10 -7.78
CA ILE A 170 1.59 11.77 -8.50
C ILE A 170 0.40 11.86 -7.54
N PHE A 171 0.50 11.23 -6.37
CA PHE A 171 -0.62 11.12 -5.43
C PHE A 171 -0.53 12.10 -4.26
N VAL A 172 0.53 12.92 -4.20
CA VAL A 172 0.74 13.90 -3.12
C VAL A 172 0.67 13.21 -1.75
N VAL A 173 1.44 12.12 -1.60
CA VAL A 173 1.55 11.39 -0.33
C VAL A 173 2.51 12.15 0.59
N GLU A 174 1.99 12.68 1.69
CA GLU A 174 2.75 13.48 2.66
C GLU A 174 2.98 12.76 4.00
N SER A 175 2.25 11.69 4.23
CA SER A 175 2.32 10.91 5.48
C SER A 175 1.85 9.46 5.26
N THR A 176 2.20 8.57 6.19
CA THR A 176 1.76 7.17 6.20
C THR A 176 0.90 6.86 7.43
N PRO A 177 -0.09 5.97 7.33
CA PRO A 177 -0.59 5.43 6.08
C PRO A 177 -1.40 6.48 5.31
N THR A 178 -1.32 6.45 3.99
CA THR A 178 -2.25 7.15 3.09
C THR A 178 -2.86 6.11 2.17
N PHE A 179 -4.16 6.19 1.94
CA PHE A 179 -4.90 5.23 1.11
C PHE A 179 -5.49 5.89 -0.12
N LEU A 180 -5.57 5.12 -1.22
CA LEU A 180 -6.44 5.42 -2.35
C LEU A 180 -7.46 4.30 -2.46
N ILE A 181 -8.74 4.64 -2.36
CA ILE A 181 -9.86 3.67 -2.47
C ILE A 181 -10.61 3.99 -3.77
N ASN A 182 -10.36 3.20 -4.81
CA ASN A 182 -10.77 3.55 -6.18
C ASN A 182 -10.49 5.04 -6.48
N GLY A 183 -9.23 5.48 -6.25
CA GLY A 183 -8.77 6.84 -6.51
C GLY A 183 -9.17 7.90 -5.46
N GLU A 184 -10.05 7.60 -4.51
CA GLU A 184 -10.41 8.51 -3.40
C GLU A 184 -9.35 8.44 -2.29
N LYS A 185 -8.70 9.59 -2.01
CA LYS A 185 -7.64 9.66 -0.99
C LYS A 185 -8.22 9.69 0.42
N VAL A 186 -7.71 8.81 1.28
CA VAL A 186 -7.98 8.77 2.73
C VAL A 186 -6.66 8.82 3.47
N GLN A 187 -6.49 9.77 4.38
CA GLN A 187 -5.25 9.94 5.15
C GLN A 187 -5.38 9.36 6.55
N GLY A 188 -4.32 8.66 6.98
CA GLY A 188 -4.20 8.10 8.32
C GLY A 188 -5.02 6.84 8.54
N ASN A 189 -4.67 6.10 9.60
CA ASN A 189 -5.50 4.99 10.05
C ASN A 189 -6.86 5.50 10.56
N ARG A 190 -7.93 4.84 10.12
CA ARG A 190 -9.32 5.12 10.47
C ARG A 190 -9.97 3.84 10.99
N PRO A 191 -11.05 3.93 11.78
CA PRO A 191 -11.83 2.74 12.16
C PRO A 191 -12.29 1.95 10.93
N ALA A 192 -12.32 0.62 11.02
CA ALA A 192 -12.76 -0.26 9.92
C ALA A 192 -14.15 0.11 9.38
N SER A 193 -15.04 0.60 10.25
CA SER A 193 -16.38 1.06 9.85
C SER A 193 -16.38 2.22 8.84
N GLU A 194 -15.37 3.10 8.87
CA GLU A 194 -15.22 4.17 7.87
C GLU A 194 -14.76 3.59 6.52
N PHE A 195 -13.79 2.67 6.50
CA PHE A 195 -13.38 1.96 5.30
C PHE A 195 -14.55 1.19 4.69
N ILE A 196 -15.29 0.41 5.49
CA ILE A 196 -16.47 -0.35 5.06
C ILE A 196 -17.51 0.57 4.41
N LYS A 197 -17.76 1.75 4.98
CA LYS A 197 -18.69 2.73 4.42
C LYS A 197 -18.23 3.23 3.04
N ILE A 198 -16.93 3.54 2.88
CA ILE A 198 -16.39 4.00 1.59
C ILE A 198 -16.44 2.87 0.57
N ILE A 199 -16.04 1.65 0.94
CA ILE A 199 -16.06 0.47 0.08
C ILE A 199 -17.48 0.19 -0.42
N ASN A 200 -18.46 0.14 0.48
CA ASN A 200 -19.86 -0.07 0.12
C ASN A 200 -20.39 1.02 -0.84
N LYS A 201 -19.98 2.28 -0.65
CA LYS A 201 -20.33 3.35 -1.59
C LYS A 201 -19.73 3.11 -2.97
N LYS A 202 -18.48 2.59 -3.05
CA LYS A 202 -17.80 2.30 -4.32
C LYS A 202 -18.40 1.09 -5.04
N LEU A 203 -18.84 0.07 -4.29
CA LEU A 203 -19.48 -1.12 -4.85
C LEU A 203 -20.89 -0.86 -5.42
N ASN A 204 -21.56 0.20 -4.96
CA ASN A 204 -22.93 0.56 -5.37
C ASN A 204 -23.00 1.67 -6.43
N ASN A 205 -21.86 2.15 -6.91
CA ASN A 205 -21.78 3.15 -7.99
C ASN A 205 -21.35 2.52 -9.31
#